data_ffc6ea4632b2ac6a3e596b05e9857709
#
_entry.id   ffc6ea4632b2ac6a3e596b05e9857709
#
_cell.length_a   1.000
_cell.length_b   1.000
_cell.length_c   1.000
_cell.angle_alpha   90.00
_cell.angle_beta   90.00
_cell.angle_gamma   90.00
#
_symmetry.space_group_name_H-M   'P 1'
#
loop_
_entity.id
_entity.type
_entity.pdbx_description
1 polymer ?
#
loop_
_entity_poly.entity_id
_entity_poly.type
_entity_poly.pdbx_seq_one_letter_code
_entity_poly.pdbx_strand_id
1 'polypeptide(L)'
;MPKIPSLPISYRDALPILRALDGHGVPGKNMSRDNWVGGLDTSYSTGPAPGVTLSLTNTMESWITPIWDVIGAIVGTNPDETIIIGNHRDAWVSTGAADPNSGRAVLMEMAKVFGELVKTGWKPRRNM
;
A
#
# COMPACT_ATOMS: atom_id res chain seq x y z
N MET A 1 2.00 -6.32 14.72
CA MET A 1 3.37 -6.37 14.16
C MET A 1 3.62 -7.71 13.53
N PRO A 2 4.29 -7.77 12.37
CA PRO A 2 4.72 -9.03 11.77
C PRO A 2 5.63 -9.80 12.75
N LYS A 3 5.44 -11.11 12.83
CA LYS A 3 6.25 -11.97 13.71
C LYS A 3 7.49 -12.52 13.03
N ILE A 4 7.60 -12.31 11.72
CA ILE A 4 8.76 -12.73 10.91
C ILE A 4 9.44 -11.49 10.33
N PRO A 5 10.77 -11.46 10.25
CA PRO A 5 11.49 -10.39 9.59
C PRO A 5 11.03 -10.23 8.14
N SER A 6 10.83 -9.00 7.72
CA SER A 6 10.44 -8.67 6.35
C SER A 6 11.27 -7.47 5.90
N LEU A 7 11.94 -7.62 4.78
CA LEU A 7 12.77 -6.58 4.19
C LEU A 7 12.43 -6.46 2.70
N PRO A 8 11.78 -5.35 2.27
CA PRO A 8 11.60 -5.06 0.87
C PRO A 8 12.95 -4.88 0.16
N ILE A 9 13.12 -5.53 -0.97
CA ILE A 9 14.34 -5.43 -1.79
C ILE A 9 13.98 -5.03 -3.22
N SER A 10 14.96 -4.48 -3.94
CA SER A 10 14.76 -4.14 -5.35
C SER A 10 14.67 -5.38 -6.23
N TYR A 11 14.09 -5.25 -7.42
CA TYR A 11 14.12 -6.32 -8.43
C TYR A 11 15.53 -6.73 -8.81
N ARG A 12 16.46 -5.77 -8.82
CA ARG A 12 17.87 -6.02 -9.10
C ARG A 12 18.50 -6.93 -8.05
N ASP A 13 18.17 -6.72 -6.79
CA ASP A 13 18.70 -7.53 -5.68
C ASP A 13 17.97 -8.88 -5.55
N ALA A 14 16.71 -8.95 -5.97
CA ALA A 14 15.95 -10.19 -6.00
C ALA A 14 16.44 -11.16 -7.09
N LEU A 15 16.94 -10.65 -8.21
CA LEU A 15 17.32 -11.46 -9.36
C LEU A 15 18.36 -12.56 -9.04
N PRO A 16 19.50 -12.27 -8.37
CA PRO A 16 20.47 -13.31 -8.02
C PRO A 16 19.90 -14.34 -7.04
N ILE A 17 19.00 -13.93 -6.14
CA ILE A 17 18.34 -14.85 -5.19
C ILE A 17 17.43 -15.82 -5.95
N LEU A 18 16.62 -15.31 -6.89
CA LEU A 18 15.75 -16.14 -7.71
C LEU A 18 16.54 -17.07 -8.62
N ARG A 19 17.63 -16.61 -9.21
CA ARG A 19 18.53 -17.45 -10.02
C ARG A 19 19.17 -18.57 -9.22
N ALA A 20 19.48 -18.34 -7.95
CA ALA A 20 19.99 -19.38 -7.07
C ALA A 20 18.98 -20.48 -6.76
N LEU A 21 17.70 -20.24 -6.97
CA LEU A 21 16.62 -21.22 -6.82
C LEU A 21 16.27 -21.95 -8.13
N ASP A 22 16.88 -21.56 -9.26
CA ASP A 22 16.54 -22.13 -10.57
C ASP A 22 16.74 -23.66 -10.59
N GLY A 23 15.71 -24.37 -11.08
CA GLY A 23 15.71 -25.81 -11.11
C GLY A 23 15.52 -26.52 -9.77
N HIS A 24 15.33 -25.78 -8.67
CA HIS A 24 15.15 -26.34 -7.34
C HIS A 24 13.70 -26.23 -6.84
N GLY A 25 13.17 -27.34 -6.36
CA GLY A 25 11.78 -27.44 -5.91
C GLY A 25 10.76 -27.49 -7.05
N VAL A 26 9.60 -26.89 -6.85
CA VAL A 26 8.51 -26.88 -7.84
C VAL A 26 8.66 -25.65 -8.74
N PRO A 27 8.66 -25.80 -10.07
CA PRO A 27 8.63 -24.66 -10.97
C PRO A 27 7.40 -23.78 -10.73
N GLY A 28 7.57 -22.45 -10.70
CA GLY A 28 6.50 -21.49 -10.43
C GLY A 28 5.28 -21.64 -11.34
N LYS A 29 5.51 -21.96 -12.62
CA LYS A 29 4.44 -22.24 -13.60
C LYS A 29 3.58 -23.45 -13.27
N ASN A 30 4.06 -24.36 -12.40
CA ASN A 30 3.35 -25.55 -11.96
C ASN A 30 2.64 -25.34 -10.61
N MET A 31 2.77 -24.15 -10.02
CA MET A 31 2.02 -23.80 -8.83
C MET A 31 0.55 -23.56 -9.17
N SER A 32 -0.32 -23.83 -8.24
CA SER A 32 -1.78 -23.72 -8.41
C SER A 32 -2.31 -22.28 -8.59
N ARG A 33 -1.44 -21.29 -8.61
CA ARG A 33 -1.78 -19.87 -8.74
C ARG A 33 -0.95 -19.24 -9.85
N ASP A 34 -1.59 -18.55 -10.78
CA ASP A 34 -0.98 -17.93 -11.95
C ASP A 34 0.04 -16.83 -11.64
N ASN A 35 0.02 -16.30 -10.43
CA ASN A 35 0.89 -15.21 -9.97
C ASN A 35 2.21 -15.65 -9.31
N TRP A 36 2.59 -16.93 -9.44
CA TRP A 36 3.90 -17.41 -8.98
C TRP A 36 5.04 -17.21 -9.98
N VAL A 37 4.76 -16.56 -11.10
CA VAL A 37 5.73 -16.20 -12.11
C VAL A 37 5.74 -14.68 -12.26
N GLY A 38 6.89 -14.07 -12.07
CA GLY A 38 7.09 -12.63 -12.24
C GLY A 38 7.70 -12.26 -13.59
N GLY A 39 8.07 -10.99 -13.76
CA GLY A 39 8.59 -10.42 -15.00
C GLY A 39 10.11 -10.34 -15.09
N LEU A 40 10.87 -10.87 -14.13
CA LEU A 40 12.33 -10.88 -14.21
C LEU A 40 12.81 -11.98 -15.15
N ASP A 41 13.94 -11.72 -15.82
CA ASP A 41 14.60 -12.67 -16.71
C ASP A 41 15.29 -13.80 -15.92
N THR A 42 14.46 -14.68 -15.38
CA THR A 42 14.86 -15.88 -14.63
C THR A 42 13.72 -16.88 -14.55
N SER A 43 14.03 -18.14 -14.29
CA SER A 43 13.05 -19.14 -13.89
C SER A 43 12.61 -18.88 -12.44
N TYR A 44 11.37 -19.21 -12.16
CA TYR A 44 10.81 -19.12 -10.82
C TYR A 44 10.62 -20.52 -10.25
N SER A 45 11.26 -20.80 -9.13
CA SER A 45 11.19 -22.08 -8.44
C SER A 45 11.03 -21.87 -6.93
N THR A 46 10.38 -22.79 -6.26
CA THR A 46 10.09 -22.63 -4.83
C THR A 46 11.28 -22.89 -3.91
N GLY A 47 12.33 -23.58 -4.40
CA GLY A 47 13.39 -24.10 -3.54
C GLY A 47 12.92 -25.28 -2.66
N PRO A 48 13.70 -25.66 -1.64
CA PRO A 48 15.00 -25.11 -1.31
C PRO A 48 16.11 -25.53 -2.30
N ALA A 49 17.17 -24.73 -2.40
CA ALA A 49 18.34 -25.04 -3.21
C ALA A 49 19.47 -25.58 -2.31
N PRO A 50 19.92 -26.85 -2.46
CA PRO A 50 21.01 -27.41 -1.67
C PRO A 50 22.30 -26.58 -1.82
N GLY A 51 22.98 -26.30 -0.71
CA GLY A 51 24.23 -25.55 -0.71
C GLY A 51 24.07 -24.03 -0.88
N VAL A 52 22.84 -23.52 -1.04
CA VAL A 52 22.54 -22.08 -1.06
C VAL A 52 22.04 -21.64 0.30
N THR A 53 22.68 -20.65 0.87
CA THR A 53 22.25 -20.02 2.14
C THR A 53 22.02 -18.54 1.92
N LEU A 54 20.86 -18.05 2.35
CA LEU A 54 20.55 -16.63 2.38
C LEU A 54 20.67 -16.14 3.82
N SER A 55 21.48 -15.10 4.04
CA SER A 55 21.54 -14.39 5.31
C SER A 55 20.75 -13.09 5.21
N LEU A 56 19.75 -12.92 6.05
CA LEU A 56 18.95 -11.71 6.15
C LEU A 56 19.07 -11.14 7.56
N THR A 57 19.52 -9.89 7.64
CA THR A 57 19.50 -9.13 8.90
C THR A 57 18.56 -7.95 8.72
N ASN A 58 17.53 -7.89 9.54
CA ASN A 58 16.61 -6.77 9.61
C ASN A 58 16.56 -6.25 11.05
N THR A 59 17.23 -5.13 11.28
CA THR A 59 17.21 -4.45 12.58
C THR A 59 15.97 -3.55 12.61
N MET A 60 14.99 -3.96 13.40
CA MET A 60 13.72 -3.25 13.53
C MET A 60 13.68 -2.45 14.82
N GLU A 61 13.34 -1.20 14.71
CA GLU A 61 12.96 -0.36 15.84
C GLU A 61 11.44 -0.19 15.84
N SER A 62 10.83 -0.27 17.02
CA SER A 62 9.39 -0.13 17.17
C SER A 62 9.06 0.81 18.31
N TRP A 63 8.35 1.86 18.00
CA TRP A 63 7.78 2.76 18.99
C TRP A 63 6.34 3.14 18.62
N ILE A 64 5.58 3.51 19.62
CA ILE A 64 4.22 4.03 19.43
C ILE A 64 4.32 5.55 19.35
N THR A 65 3.79 6.12 18.29
CA THR A 65 3.75 7.56 18.06
C THR A 65 2.35 7.97 17.58
N PRO A 66 1.88 9.16 17.92
CA PRO A 66 0.61 9.64 17.37
C PRO A 66 0.70 9.86 15.86
N ILE A 67 -0.38 9.56 15.19
CA ILE A 67 -0.62 9.90 13.79
C ILE A 67 -1.83 10.83 13.73
N TRP A 68 -1.85 11.74 12.77
CA TRP A 68 -2.84 12.81 12.70
C TRP A 68 -3.72 12.64 11.48
N ASP A 69 -5.03 12.59 11.71
CA ASP A 69 -6.03 12.66 10.66
C ASP A 69 -6.73 14.02 10.69
N VAL A 70 -7.07 14.53 9.51
CA VAL A 70 -7.88 15.73 9.36
C VAL A 70 -9.26 15.31 8.93
N ILE A 71 -10.26 15.63 9.77
CA ILE A 71 -11.65 15.28 9.54
C ILE A 71 -12.44 16.56 9.36
N GLY A 72 -13.12 16.70 8.22
CA GLY A 72 -14.12 17.73 7.98
C GLY A 72 -15.51 17.09 7.95
N ALA A 73 -16.51 17.78 8.46
CA ALA A 73 -17.88 17.29 8.43
C ALA A 73 -18.85 18.37 7.96
N ILE A 74 -19.81 17.99 7.14
CA ILE A 74 -20.93 18.83 6.71
C ILE A 74 -22.22 18.12 7.14
N VAL A 75 -23.01 18.79 7.97
CA VAL A 75 -24.29 18.25 8.46
C VAL A 75 -25.34 18.35 7.38
N GLY A 76 -25.91 17.22 7.00
CA GLY A 76 -26.98 17.09 6.03
C GLY A 76 -28.37 17.32 6.61
N THR A 77 -29.39 17.24 5.77
CA THR A 77 -30.81 17.31 6.18
C THR A 77 -31.34 15.99 6.70
N ASN A 78 -30.69 14.85 6.34
CA ASN A 78 -30.96 13.52 6.89
C ASN A 78 -29.75 13.07 7.71
N PRO A 79 -29.81 13.13 9.05
CA PRO A 79 -28.70 12.80 9.93
C PRO A 79 -28.40 11.29 10.01
N ASP A 80 -29.34 10.44 9.59
CA ASP A 80 -29.20 8.98 9.67
C ASP A 80 -28.37 8.38 8.53
N GLU A 81 -28.05 9.18 7.54
CA GLU A 81 -27.26 8.77 6.39
C GLU A 81 -25.95 9.59 6.31
N THR A 82 -24.84 8.91 6.06
CA THR A 82 -23.53 9.58 5.93
C THR A 82 -22.78 9.06 4.71
N ILE A 83 -22.21 9.99 3.95
CA ILE A 83 -21.24 9.70 2.88
C ILE A 83 -19.85 10.00 3.43
N ILE A 84 -18.96 9.03 3.37
CA ILE A 84 -17.56 9.19 3.77
C ILE A 84 -16.69 9.23 2.53
N ILE A 85 -15.85 10.26 2.43
CA ILE A 85 -14.85 10.40 1.38
C ILE A 85 -13.50 10.56 2.08
N GLY A 86 -12.55 9.71 1.77
CA GLY A 86 -11.27 9.71 2.45
C GLY A 86 -10.12 9.32 1.55
N ASN A 87 -8.93 9.59 2.01
CA ASN A 87 -7.68 9.15 1.41
C ASN A 87 -6.62 9.00 2.48
N HIS A 88 -5.73 8.03 2.34
CA HIS A 88 -4.63 7.87 3.28
C HIS A 88 -3.55 8.94 3.10
N ARG A 89 -2.69 9.11 4.10
CA ARG A 89 -1.66 10.15 4.13
C ARG A 89 -0.24 9.60 4.19
N ASP A 90 -0.09 8.38 4.64
CA ASP A 90 1.20 7.69 4.68
C ASP A 90 1.64 7.27 3.28
N ALA A 91 2.94 7.22 3.07
CA ALA A 91 3.54 6.75 1.82
C ALA A 91 4.59 5.70 2.13
N TRP A 92 4.73 4.73 1.23
CA TRP A 92 5.88 3.84 1.25
C TRP A 92 7.15 4.63 0.95
N VAL A 93 8.19 4.37 1.64
CA VAL A 93 9.58 4.87 1.52
C VAL A 93 9.77 6.37 1.33
N SER A 94 9.27 7.03 0.29
CA SER A 94 9.47 8.47 0.06
C SER A 94 8.42 9.06 -0.87
N THR A 95 8.32 10.37 -0.91
CA THR A 95 7.51 11.22 -1.80
C THR A 95 6.03 10.90 -1.89
N GLY A 96 5.61 9.69 -2.28
CA GLY A 96 4.21 9.32 -2.44
C GLY A 96 3.45 10.19 -3.45
N ALA A 97 4.08 10.61 -4.54
CA ALA A 97 3.51 11.59 -5.47
C ALA A 97 2.19 11.10 -6.10
N ALA A 98 2.14 9.85 -6.53
CA ALA A 98 0.92 9.23 -7.02
C ALA A 98 0.12 8.59 -5.87
N ASP A 99 0.75 7.77 -5.06
CA ASP A 99 0.18 7.05 -3.94
C ASP A 99 0.83 7.54 -2.63
N PRO A 100 0.13 8.34 -1.80
CA PRO A 100 -1.30 8.73 -1.83
C PRO A 100 -1.60 10.15 -2.35
N ASN A 101 -0.61 10.96 -2.74
CA ASN A 101 -0.78 12.41 -2.86
C ASN A 101 -1.73 12.83 -4.00
N SER A 102 -1.89 12.01 -5.05
CA SER A 102 -2.88 12.29 -6.11
C SER A 102 -4.31 12.30 -5.56
N GLY A 103 -4.69 11.30 -4.77
CA GLY A 103 -6.00 11.26 -4.11
C GLY A 103 -6.17 12.36 -3.07
N ARG A 104 -5.11 12.72 -2.33
CA ARG A 104 -5.14 13.83 -1.38
C ARG A 104 -5.40 15.17 -2.07
N ALA A 105 -4.78 15.42 -3.23
CA ALA A 105 -5.02 16.65 -3.98
C ALA A 105 -6.49 16.77 -4.40
N VAL A 106 -7.07 15.68 -4.90
CA VAL A 106 -8.51 15.62 -5.23
C VAL A 106 -9.37 15.89 -4.00
N LEU A 107 -9.06 15.26 -2.86
CA LEU A 107 -9.82 15.44 -1.62
C LEU A 107 -9.76 16.89 -1.11
N MET A 108 -8.60 17.55 -1.22
CA MET A 108 -8.44 18.95 -0.83
C MET A 108 -9.27 19.88 -1.72
N GLU A 109 -9.28 19.66 -3.04
CA GLU A 109 -10.13 20.46 -3.96
C GLU A 109 -11.61 20.20 -3.72
N MET A 110 -12.02 18.95 -3.46
CA MET A 110 -13.39 18.65 -3.07
C MET A 110 -13.81 19.39 -1.78
N ALA A 111 -12.97 19.36 -0.76
CA ALA A 111 -13.24 20.06 0.50
C ALA A 111 -13.41 21.56 0.27
N LYS A 112 -12.59 22.16 -0.59
CA LYS A 112 -12.70 23.58 -0.97
C LYS A 112 -14.03 23.87 -1.70
N VAL A 113 -14.39 23.05 -2.68
CA VAL A 113 -15.65 23.21 -3.44
C VAL A 113 -16.86 23.08 -2.52
N PHE A 114 -16.91 22.06 -1.66
CA PHE A 114 -17.97 21.92 -0.68
C PHE A 114 -18.03 23.07 0.32
N GLY A 115 -16.86 23.58 0.73
CA GLY A 115 -16.79 24.76 1.59
C GLY A 115 -17.42 26.00 0.94
N GLU A 116 -17.19 26.23 -0.36
CA GLU A 116 -17.84 27.33 -1.07
C GLU A 116 -19.35 27.10 -1.22
N LEU A 117 -19.78 25.87 -1.53
CA LEU A 117 -21.21 25.56 -1.59
C LEU A 117 -21.93 25.82 -0.26
N VAL A 118 -21.33 25.41 0.86
CA VAL A 118 -21.88 25.67 2.20
C VAL A 118 -22.02 27.17 2.46
N LYS A 119 -21.08 28.01 2.03
CA LYS A 119 -21.16 29.48 2.15
C LYS A 119 -22.34 30.09 1.38
N THR A 120 -22.78 29.43 0.29
CA THR A 120 -23.98 29.86 -0.45
C THR A 120 -25.29 29.43 0.20
N GLY A 121 -25.24 28.76 1.35
CA GLY A 121 -26.43 28.22 2.04
C GLY A 121 -26.83 26.82 1.59
N TRP A 122 -26.06 26.17 0.71
CA TRP A 122 -26.33 24.79 0.31
C TRP A 122 -26.15 23.84 1.48
N LYS A 123 -27.06 22.87 1.58
CA LYS A 123 -26.98 21.75 2.51
C LYS A 123 -27.10 20.44 1.74
N PRO A 124 -26.23 19.47 1.99
CA PRO A 124 -26.41 18.13 1.42
C PRO A 124 -27.62 17.45 2.04
N ARG A 125 -28.15 16.45 1.34
CA ARG A 125 -29.18 15.59 1.93
C ARG A 125 -28.58 14.71 3.04
N ARG A 126 -27.43 14.12 2.79
CA ARG A 126 -26.70 13.25 3.72
C ARG A 126 -25.59 14.01 4.42
N ASN A 127 -25.22 13.58 5.60
CA ASN A 127 -23.97 14.03 6.19
C ASN A 127 -22.79 13.66 5.29
N MET A 128 -21.77 14.49 5.28
CA MET A 128 -20.52 14.26 4.54
C MET A 128 -19.34 14.52 5.45
#